data_70a50989dd7cda8ca56e7bce59b400e5
#
_entry.id   70a50989dd7cda8ca56e7bce59b400e5
#
_cell.length_a   1.000
_cell.length_b   1.000
_cell.length_c   1.000
_cell.angle_alpha   90.00
_cell.angle_beta   90.00
_cell.angle_gamma   90.00
#
_symmetry.space_group_name_H-M   'P 1'
#
loop_
_entity.id
_entity.type
_entity.pdbx_description
1 polymer ?
#
loop_
_entity_poly.entity_id
_entity_poly.type
_entity_poly.pdbx_seq_one_letter_code
_entity_poly.pdbx_strand_id
1 'polypeptide(L)'
;VGRLRLRYMLETENRAGYHGIGLARVVEVGADRKVVLDDQWIAPCLACSAAPPLTGLLAELAGLLNQRGEALAARLTAPGSRGVADVSDFLLLQSVNRSQKLLAHWASDGNVHPADLYAALVQMAGDFATFTEASRRPSDYPPYRHADLQRSFAPVIADLRRSLSTVIEQTAIQIPLQQRAYGVRVGPIVDRGILRSSSFVLAVQADVPTETLRRLFPSQVKIGAVEHIRELVNVALPGIAVRPLPVAPRQLPFYAGATYFELDRNSAHWKELQSSGGFAIHLSGEFPNLNIELWAIRG
;
A
#
# COMPACT_ATOMS: atom_id res chain seq x y z
N VAL A 1 -6.32 60.55 1.84
CA VAL A 1 -5.60 59.29 1.90
C VAL A 1 -5.49 58.90 3.38
N GLY A 2 -6.23 57.86 3.81
CA GLY A 2 -6.21 57.36 5.17
C GLY A 2 -4.90 56.60 5.43
N ARG A 3 -4.26 56.78 6.61
CA ARG A 3 -3.15 55.98 7.07
C ARG A 3 -3.68 54.77 7.86
N LEU A 4 -3.21 53.55 7.54
CA LEU A 4 -3.44 52.37 8.34
C LEU A 4 -2.79 52.56 9.74
N ARG A 5 -3.57 52.37 10.79
CA ARG A 5 -3.06 52.30 12.19
C ARG A 5 -2.75 50.86 12.50
N LEU A 6 -1.46 50.51 12.60
CA LEU A 6 -1.00 49.20 13.02
C LEU A 6 -0.70 49.21 14.52
N ARG A 7 -1.14 48.17 15.23
CA ARG A 7 -0.85 47.95 16.64
C ARG A 7 -0.60 46.45 16.89
N TYR A 8 0.45 46.16 17.62
CA TYR A 8 0.64 44.80 18.17
C TYR A 8 -0.14 44.69 19.46
N MET A 9 -0.89 43.61 19.60
CA MET A 9 -1.78 43.38 20.73
C MET A 9 -1.73 41.90 21.13
N LEU A 10 -1.81 41.60 22.42
CA LEU A 10 -2.05 40.25 22.89
C LEU A 10 -3.51 39.88 22.68
N GLU A 11 -3.77 38.57 22.56
CA GLU A 11 -5.16 38.09 22.39
C GLU A 11 -6.06 38.46 23.57
N THR A 12 -5.50 38.63 24.75
CA THR A 12 -6.18 39.04 26.00
C THR A 12 -6.51 40.52 26.07
N GLU A 13 -5.94 41.36 25.18
CA GLU A 13 -6.20 42.79 25.17
C GLU A 13 -7.55 43.13 24.47
N ASN A 14 -8.13 44.29 24.83
CA ASN A 14 -9.34 44.77 24.17
C ASN A 14 -9.04 45.20 22.74
N ARG A 15 -9.59 44.43 21.80
CA ARG A 15 -9.43 44.62 20.34
C ARG A 15 -10.61 45.30 19.66
N ALA A 16 -11.52 45.90 20.44
CA ALA A 16 -12.68 46.60 19.87
C ALA A 16 -12.25 47.68 18.89
N GLY A 17 -12.84 47.70 17.69
CA GLY A 17 -12.49 48.64 16.63
C GLY A 17 -11.26 48.27 15.80
N TYR A 18 -10.64 47.09 16.01
CA TYR A 18 -9.52 46.59 15.22
C TYR A 18 -9.88 45.26 14.55
N HIS A 19 -9.38 45.06 13.35
CA HIS A 19 -9.29 43.73 12.73
C HIS A 19 -7.91 43.16 13.05
N GLY A 20 -7.88 41.98 13.70
CA GLY A 20 -6.66 41.35 14.14
C GLY A 20 -6.25 40.17 13.24
N ILE A 21 -4.96 40.06 12.98
CA ILE A 21 -4.35 38.88 12.34
C ILE A 21 -3.41 38.25 13.34
N GLY A 22 -3.53 36.96 13.65
CA GLY A 22 -2.61 36.24 14.51
C GLY A 22 -1.26 36.06 13.84
N LEU A 23 -0.22 36.69 14.37
CA LEU A 23 1.14 36.63 13.80
C LEU A 23 1.96 35.49 14.40
N ALA A 24 1.78 35.20 15.68
CA ALA A 24 2.52 34.19 16.41
C ALA A 24 1.69 33.70 17.62
N ARG A 25 1.98 32.50 18.09
CA ARG A 25 1.47 31.95 19.33
C ARG A 25 2.61 31.84 20.32
N VAL A 26 2.45 32.42 21.51
CA VAL A 26 3.40 32.27 22.59
C VAL A 26 3.07 31.00 23.36
N VAL A 27 4.03 30.11 23.52
CA VAL A 27 3.92 28.87 24.30
C VAL A 27 4.31 29.12 25.75
N GLU A 28 5.43 29.84 25.94
CA GLU A 28 6.02 30.07 27.24
C GLU A 28 6.77 31.41 27.30
N VAL A 29 6.81 32.03 28.45
CA VAL A 29 7.70 33.15 28.75
C VAL A 29 8.61 32.70 29.89
N GLY A 30 9.88 32.49 29.61
CA GLY A 30 10.87 32.05 30.59
C GLY A 30 11.13 33.08 31.71
N ALA A 31 11.74 32.63 32.78
CA ALA A 31 12.13 33.50 33.90
C ALA A 31 13.13 34.61 33.45
N ASP A 32 13.91 34.37 32.40
CA ASP A 32 14.82 35.32 31.74
C ASP A 32 14.09 36.23 30.74
N ARG A 33 12.76 36.21 30.73
CA ARG A 33 11.88 36.94 29.81
C ARG A 33 12.03 36.52 28.30
N LYS A 34 12.69 35.42 28.03
CA LYS A 34 12.66 34.85 26.68
C LYS A 34 11.28 34.32 26.35
N VAL A 35 10.81 34.70 25.19
CA VAL A 35 9.52 34.25 24.64
C VAL A 35 9.77 33.04 23.76
N VAL A 36 9.12 31.91 24.07
CA VAL A 36 9.10 30.71 23.23
C VAL A 36 7.83 30.76 22.40
N LEU A 37 8.02 30.73 21.08
CA LEU A 37 6.92 30.69 20.12
C LEU A 37 6.59 29.25 19.72
N ASP A 38 5.32 29.03 19.40
CA ASP A 38 4.86 27.77 18.76
C ASP A 38 5.41 27.71 17.34
N ASP A 39 6.33 26.80 17.09
CA ASP A 39 6.95 26.57 15.77
C ASP A 39 6.01 25.93 14.76
N GLN A 40 4.90 25.34 15.22
CA GLN A 40 3.83 24.78 14.38
C GLN A 40 2.76 25.82 14.03
N TRP A 41 2.82 27.03 14.59
CA TRP A 41 1.87 28.08 14.29
C TRP A 41 2.01 28.55 12.84
N ILE A 42 0.90 28.52 12.10
CA ILE A 42 0.85 29.01 10.72
C ILE A 42 0.11 30.34 10.72
N ALA A 43 0.85 31.42 10.58
CA ALA A 43 0.25 32.74 10.43
C ALA A 43 -0.57 32.85 9.15
N PRO A 44 -1.75 33.54 9.16
CA PRO A 44 -2.50 33.83 7.95
C PRO A 44 -1.63 34.51 6.89
N CYS A 45 -1.62 33.96 5.68
CA CYS A 45 -0.79 34.47 4.60
C CYS A 45 -1.48 34.28 3.25
N LEU A 46 -1.15 35.11 2.28
CA LEU A 46 -1.73 35.05 0.91
C LEU A 46 -0.94 34.09 0.00
N ALA A 47 0.28 33.76 0.37
CA ALA A 47 1.10 32.79 -0.34
C ALA A 47 1.78 31.85 0.64
N CYS A 48 1.85 30.56 0.32
CA CYS A 48 2.48 29.54 1.17
C CYS A 48 3.97 29.80 1.39
N SER A 49 4.64 30.47 0.45
CA SER A 49 6.03 30.88 0.58
C SER A 49 6.30 31.87 1.74
N ALA A 50 5.28 32.57 2.20
CA ALA A 50 5.38 33.48 3.34
C ALA A 50 5.33 32.77 4.71
N ALA A 51 4.99 31.49 4.75
CA ALA A 51 4.86 30.69 5.98
C ALA A 51 5.82 29.49 5.96
N PRO A 52 6.94 29.50 6.70
CA PRO A 52 7.90 28.39 6.75
C PRO A 52 7.29 27.02 7.03
N PRO A 53 6.27 26.87 7.91
CA PRO A 53 5.62 25.57 8.10
C PRO A 53 4.93 25.02 6.83
N LEU A 54 4.37 25.89 5.97
CA LEU A 54 3.74 25.48 4.72
C LEU A 54 4.76 25.10 3.64
N THR A 55 5.87 25.85 3.55
CA THR A 55 6.95 25.49 2.62
C THR A 55 7.65 24.20 3.02
N GLY A 56 7.87 23.98 4.32
CA GLY A 56 8.39 22.73 4.85
C GLY A 56 7.44 21.55 4.56
N LEU A 57 6.13 21.75 4.75
CA LEU A 57 5.11 20.75 4.44
C LEU A 57 5.10 20.36 2.95
N LEU A 58 5.18 21.34 2.05
CA LEU A 58 5.24 21.07 0.61
C LEU A 58 6.45 20.20 0.24
N ALA A 59 7.62 20.53 0.78
CA ALA A 59 8.86 19.78 0.55
C ALA A 59 8.76 18.35 1.13
N GLU A 60 8.25 18.21 2.34
CA GLU A 60 8.05 16.92 3.01
C GLU A 60 7.11 16.01 2.20
N LEU A 61 5.91 16.50 1.87
CA LEU A 61 4.93 15.71 1.12
C LEU A 61 5.40 15.36 -0.29
N ALA A 62 6.09 16.29 -0.97
CA ALA A 62 6.70 15.99 -2.27
C ALA A 62 7.74 14.86 -2.17
N GLY A 63 8.56 14.85 -1.13
CA GLY A 63 9.52 13.78 -0.85
C GLY A 63 8.84 12.43 -0.58
N LEU A 64 7.83 12.41 0.28
CA LEU A 64 7.06 11.19 0.60
C LEU A 64 6.35 10.62 -0.64
N LEU A 65 5.75 11.48 -1.45
CA LEU A 65 5.10 11.09 -2.70
C LEU A 65 6.11 10.52 -3.70
N ASN A 66 7.29 11.13 -3.83
CA ASN A 66 8.35 10.62 -4.69
C ASN A 66 8.78 9.21 -4.27
N GLN A 67 9.10 9.03 -3.00
CA GLN A 67 9.48 7.72 -2.46
C GLN A 67 8.38 6.66 -2.69
N ARG A 68 7.13 7.05 -2.46
CA ARG A 68 5.98 6.15 -2.67
C ARG A 68 5.81 5.78 -4.14
N GLY A 69 5.93 6.77 -5.04
CA GLY A 69 5.82 6.58 -6.48
C GLY A 69 6.88 5.64 -7.03
N GLU A 70 8.13 5.81 -6.61
CA GLU A 70 9.23 4.93 -7.02
C GLU A 70 9.03 3.49 -6.52
N ALA A 71 8.61 3.30 -5.26
CA ALA A 71 8.34 1.98 -4.72
C ALA A 71 7.19 1.26 -5.45
N LEU A 72 6.10 1.98 -5.77
CA LEU A 72 4.97 1.44 -6.54
C LEU A 72 5.38 1.11 -7.98
N ALA A 73 6.10 2.01 -8.65
CA ALA A 73 6.57 1.81 -10.02
C ALA A 73 7.50 0.59 -10.12
N ALA A 74 8.48 0.46 -9.22
CA ALA A 74 9.37 -0.69 -9.17
C ALA A 74 8.61 -2.01 -8.99
N ARG A 75 7.58 -2.02 -8.15
CA ARG A 75 6.74 -3.20 -7.92
C ARG A 75 5.93 -3.58 -9.17
N LEU A 76 5.35 -2.61 -9.86
CA LEU A 76 4.55 -2.82 -11.08
C LEU A 76 5.37 -3.23 -12.30
N THR A 77 6.66 -2.91 -12.32
CA THR A 77 7.58 -3.29 -13.40
C THR A 77 8.31 -4.61 -13.14
N ALA A 78 8.17 -5.20 -11.96
CA ALA A 78 8.80 -6.46 -11.62
C ALA A 78 8.28 -7.61 -12.53
N PRO A 79 9.15 -8.52 -13.03
CA PRO A 79 8.73 -9.67 -13.81
C PRO A 79 7.76 -10.55 -13.01
N GLY A 80 6.61 -10.88 -13.59
CA GLY A 80 5.60 -11.74 -12.94
C GLY A 80 4.47 -10.99 -12.21
N SER A 81 4.52 -9.67 -12.11
CA SER A 81 3.43 -8.87 -11.56
C SER A 81 2.31 -8.67 -12.59
N ARG A 82 1.34 -9.57 -12.66
CA ARG A 82 0.13 -9.40 -13.48
C ARG A 82 -1.07 -9.91 -12.71
N GLY A 83 -1.91 -9.01 -12.18
CA GLY A 83 -3.10 -9.41 -11.45
C GLY A 83 -4.01 -8.27 -11.00
N VAL A 84 -5.11 -8.62 -10.31
CA VAL A 84 -6.06 -7.64 -9.75
C VAL A 84 -5.41 -6.74 -8.70
N ALA A 85 -4.41 -7.25 -7.95
CA ALA A 85 -3.58 -6.43 -7.06
C ALA A 85 -2.89 -5.30 -7.82
N ASP A 86 -2.49 -5.53 -9.07
CA ASP A 86 -1.84 -4.54 -9.92
C ASP A 86 -2.77 -3.37 -10.27
N VAL A 87 -4.08 -3.61 -10.45
CA VAL A 87 -5.04 -2.53 -10.75
C VAL A 87 -5.11 -1.53 -9.60
N SER A 88 -5.16 -2.00 -8.35
CA SER A 88 -5.14 -1.13 -7.17
C SER A 88 -3.83 -0.35 -7.08
N ASP A 89 -2.71 -1.00 -7.35
CA ASP A 89 -1.39 -0.36 -7.33
C ASP A 89 -1.23 0.65 -8.48
N PHE A 90 -1.76 0.36 -9.67
CA PHE A 90 -1.79 1.31 -10.78
C PHE A 90 -2.63 2.56 -10.46
N LEU A 91 -3.83 2.38 -9.89
CA LEU A 91 -4.68 3.50 -9.50
C LEU A 91 -4.05 4.33 -8.38
N LEU A 92 -3.40 3.68 -7.41
CA LEU A 92 -2.66 4.37 -6.37
C LEU A 92 -1.46 5.13 -6.95
N LEU A 93 -0.68 4.50 -7.83
CA LEU A 93 0.44 5.15 -8.51
C LEU A 93 -0.03 6.35 -9.35
N GLN A 94 -1.17 6.23 -10.03
CA GLN A 94 -1.77 7.35 -10.77
C GLN A 94 -2.08 8.52 -9.84
N SER A 95 -2.70 8.27 -8.67
CA SER A 95 -3.01 9.30 -7.67
C SER A 95 -1.74 9.92 -7.09
N VAL A 96 -0.72 9.10 -6.80
CA VAL A 96 0.60 9.56 -6.31
C VAL A 96 1.27 10.46 -7.36
N ASN A 97 1.36 10.01 -8.61
CA ASN A 97 2.01 10.77 -9.69
C ASN A 97 1.34 12.12 -9.95
N ARG A 98 -0.01 12.16 -9.95
CA ARG A 98 -0.78 13.40 -10.09
C ARG A 98 -0.48 14.37 -8.95
N SER A 99 -0.56 13.90 -7.72
CA SER A 99 -0.33 14.71 -6.52
C SER A 99 1.12 15.19 -6.43
N GLN A 100 2.09 14.34 -6.73
CA GLN A 100 3.51 14.67 -6.74
C GLN A 100 3.81 15.82 -7.69
N LYS A 101 3.30 15.77 -8.92
CA LYS A 101 3.56 16.80 -9.92
C LYS A 101 2.93 18.14 -9.55
N LEU A 102 1.74 18.14 -8.96
CA LEU A 102 1.09 19.34 -8.47
C LEU A 102 1.86 19.97 -7.32
N LEU A 103 2.22 19.18 -6.29
CA LEU A 103 2.96 19.72 -5.13
C LEU A 103 4.38 20.16 -5.51
N ALA A 104 5.06 19.44 -6.41
CA ALA A 104 6.38 19.85 -6.90
C ALA A 104 6.33 21.18 -7.67
N HIS A 105 5.27 21.39 -8.48
CA HIS A 105 5.05 22.68 -9.15
C HIS A 105 4.90 23.81 -8.14
N TRP A 106 4.04 23.64 -7.14
CA TRP A 106 3.81 24.64 -6.11
C TRP A 106 5.03 24.87 -5.20
N ALA A 107 5.80 23.83 -4.92
CA ALA A 107 7.03 23.95 -4.16
C ALA A 107 8.08 24.81 -4.91
N SER A 108 8.08 24.76 -6.25
CA SER A 108 9.00 25.57 -7.06
C SER A 108 8.53 27.01 -7.26
N ASP A 109 7.21 27.26 -7.39
CA ASP A 109 6.64 28.58 -7.62
C ASP A 109 6.43 29.37 -6.30
N GLY A 110 6.01 28.67 -5.24
CA GLY A 110 5.78 29.25 -3.91
C GLY A 110 4.57 30.19 -3.78
N ASN A 111 3.92 30.55 -4.88
CA ASN A 111 2.83 31.51 -4.91
C ASN A 111 1.43 30.94 -4.66
N VAL A 112 1.34 29.65 -4.37
CA VAL A 112 0.05 29.00 -4.09
C VAL A 112 -0.60 29.61 -2.84
N HIS A 113 -1.90 29.93 -2.93
CA HIS A 113 -2.66 30.40 -1.79
C HIS A 113 -2.94 29.21 -0.83
N PRO A 114 -2.91 29.42 0.50
CA PRO A 114 -3.16 28.33 1.46
C PRO A 114 -4.51 27.62 1.27
N ALA A 115 -5.55 28.31 0.78
CA ALA A 115 -6.84 27.67 0.49
C ALA A 115 -6.73 26.65 -0.65
N ASP A 116 -5.98 26.94 -1.70
CA ASP A 116 -5.78 26.04 -2.83
C ASP A 116 -4.94 24.82 -2.41
N LEU A 117 -3.89 25.06 -1.63
CA LEU A 117 -3.11 23.98 -1.03
C LEU A 117 -3.99 23.09 -0.15
N TYR A 118 -4.81 23.69 0.73
CA TYR A 118 -5.72 22.93 1.59
C TYR A 118 -6.68 22.05 0.79
N ALA A 119 -7.32 22.62 -0.24
CA ALA A 119 -8.25 21.87 -1.10
C ALA A 119 -7.56 20.68 -1.78
N ALA A 120 -6.35 20.87 -2.29
CA ALA A 120 -5.58 19.77 -2.88
C ALA A 120 -5.19 18.69 -1.87
N LEU A 121 -4.81 19.08 -0.63
CA LEU A 121 -4.49 18.12 0.42
C LEU A 121 -5.71 17.30 0.85
N VAL A 122 -6.88 17.91 0.98
CA VAL A 122 -8.14 17.19 1.29
C VAL A 122 -8.52 16.24 0.16
N GLN A 123 -8.37 16.66 -1.10
CA GLN A 123 -8.59 15.77 -2.25
C GLN A 123 -7.62 14.60 -2.24
N MET A 124 -6.34 14.85 -2.02
CA MET A 124 -5.31 13.81 -1.95
C MET A 124 -5.57 12.82 -0.81
N ALA A 125 -5.99 13.29 0.36
CA ALA A 125 -6.36 12.45 1.49
C ALA A 125 -7.58 11.56 1.16
N GLY A 126 -8.56 12.07 0.43
CA GLY A 126 -9.69 11.31 -0.09
C GLY A 126 -9.27 10.21 -1.06
N ASP A 127 -8.40 10.54 -2.01
CA ASP A 127 -7.85 9.57 -2.96
C ASP A 127 -7.12 8.43 -2.23
N PHE A 128 -6.24 8.75 -1.27
CA PHE A 128 -5.44 7.77 -0.56
C PHE A 128 -6.23 6.93 0.43
N ALA A 129 -7.25 7.48 1.08
CA ALA A 129 -8.11 6.74 1.99
C ALA A 129 -8.74 5.51 1.33
N THR A 130 -9.02 5.59 0.02
CA THR A 130 -9.52 4.45 -0.76
C THR A 130 -8.61 3.22 -0.69
N PHE A 131 -7.30 3.43 -0.51
CA PHE A 131 -6.30 2.36 -0.49
C PHE A 131 -5.76 2.05 0.91
N THR A 132 -5.73 3.02 1.80
CA THR A 132 -5.05 2.93 3.10
C THR A 132 -5.98 2.75 4.29
N GLU A 133 -7.25 3.20 4.19
CA GLU A 133 -8.22 3.06 5.26
C GLU A 133 -9.04 1.77 5.14
N ALA A 134 -9.32 1.13 6.28
CA ALA A 134 -10.15 -0.08 6.30
C ALA A 134 -11.57 0.19 5.80
N SER A 135 -12.12 1.36 6.11
CA SER A 135 -13.43 1.82 5.64
C SER A 135 -13.46 2.20 4.16
N ARG A 136 -12.30 2.40 3.53
CA ARG A 136 -12.14 2.96 2.18
C ARG A 136 -12.70 4.39 2.05
N ARG A 137 -12.88 5.08 3.16
CA ARG A 137 -13.45 6.43 3.22
C ARG A 137 -12.51 7.37 3.97
N PRO A 138 -12.36 8.63 3.51
CA PRO A 138 -11.57 9.62 4.23
C PRO A 138 -12.24 10.01 5.56
N SER A 139 -11.42 10.53 6.46
CA SER A 139 -11.89 11.20 7.67
C SER A 139 -12.63 12.50 7.33
N ASP A 140 -13.45 13.00 8.25
CA ASP A 140 -14.01 14.35 8.16
C ASP A 140 -12.94 15.38 8.51
N TYR A 141 -12.73 16.34 7.60
CA TYR A 141 -11.80 17.44 7.81
C TYR A 141 -12.54 18.73 8.12
N PRO A 142 -11.99 19.62 8.98
CA PRO A 142 -12.58 20.92 9.25
C PRO A 142 -12.62 21.77 7.98
N PRO A 143 -13.58 22.71 7.87
CA PRO A 143 -13.57 23.66 6.76
C PRO A 143 -12.34 24.56 6.85
N TYR A 144 -11.84 25.00 5.70
CA TYR A 144 -10.76 25.95 5.63
C TYR A 144 -11.09 27.25 6.35
N ARG A 145 -10.21 27.69 7.23
CA ARG A 145 -10.29 28.97 7.94
C ARG A 145 -9.00 29.75 7.78
N HIS A 146 -9.04 30.82 7.02
CA HIS A 146 -7.85 31.61 6.74
C HIS A 146 -7.22 32.24 8.01
N ALA A 147 -8.04 32.57 9.00
CA ALA A 147 -7.58 33.11 10.28
C ALA A 147 -7.00 32.03 11.24
N ASP A 148 -7.17 30.74 10.94
CA ASP A 148 -6.69 29.63 11.75
C ASP A 148 -6.22 28.48 10.85
N LEU A 149 -5.09 28.69 10.21
CA LEU A 149 -4.53 27.74 9.25
C LEU A 149 -4.06 26.47 9.95
N GLN A 150 -3.47 26.56 11.13
CA GLN A 150 -3.01 25.39 11.87
C GLN A 150 -4.15 24.41 12.14
N ARG A 151 -5.30 24.89 12.62
CA ARG A 151 -6.48 24.06 12.87
C ARG A 151 -7.04 23.42 11.58
N SER A 152 -6.99 24.15 10.47
CA SER A 152 -7.44 23.63 9.18
C SER A 152 -6.52 22.52 8.69
N PHE A 153 -5.21 22.75 8.70
CA PHE A 153 -4.23 21.86 8.10
C PHE A 153 -3.87 20.63 8.95
N ALA A 154 -3.80 20.74 10.27
CA ALA A 154 -3.26 19.70 11.12
C ALA A 154 -3.90 18.31 10.94
N PRO A 155 -5.24 18.15 10.87
CA PRO A 155 -5.86 16.84 10.71
C PRO A 155 -5.55 16.20 9.36
N VAL A 156 -5.63 16.95 8.27
CA VAL A 156 -5.36 16.42 6.93
C VAL A 156 -3.89 16.05 6.75
N ILE A 157 -2.97 16.84 7.34
CA ILE A 157 -1.53 16.54 7.32
C ILE A 157 -1.25 15.24 8.07
N ALA A 158 -1.85 15.04 9.25
CA ALA A 158 -1.68 13.82 10.03
C ALA A 158 -2.14 12.58 9.25
N ASP A 159 -3.28 12.65 8.57
CA ASP A 159 -3.80 11.57 7.75
C ASP A 159 -2.92 11.30 6.53
N LEU A 160 -2.43 12.32 5.86
CA LEU A 160 -1.55 12.17 4.70
C LEU A 160 -0.21 11.55 5.09
N ARG A 161 0.40 11.98 6.20
CA ARG A 161 1.62 11.36 6.73
C ARG A 161 1.41 9.87 7.00
N ARG A 162 0.31 9.52 7.67
CA ARG A 162 -0.05 8.13 7.93
C ARG A 162 -0.23 7.35 6.63
N SER A 163 -1.03 7.84 5.70
CA SER A 163 -1.34 7.17 4.45
C SER A 163 -0.11 6.97 3.55
N LEU A 164 0.79 7.95 3.50
CA LEU A 164 2.01 7.87 2.69
C LEU A 164 3.09 6.99 3.33
N SER A 165 3.12 6.88 4.66
CA SER A 165 4.05 6.00 5.38
C SER A 165 3.53 4.57 5.53
N THR A 166 2.22 4.33 5.34
CA THR A 166 1.64 2.99 5.44
C THR A 166 2.22 2.08 4.37
N VAL A 167 2.82 0.98 4.80
CA VAL A 167 3.24 -0.09 3.89
C VAL A 167 1.99 -0.82 3.43
N ILE A 168 1.67 -0.73 2.13
CA ILE A 168 0.62 -1.56 1.55
C ILE A 168 1.19 -2.96 1.41
N GLU A 169 0.84 -3.85 2.32
CA GLU A 169 1.23 -5.24 2.24
C GLU A 169 0.58 -5.87 1.02
N GLN A 170 1.38 -6.63 0.27
CA GLN A 170 0.82 -7.47 -0.79
C GLN A 170 -0.09 -8.50 -0.13
N THR A 171 -1.36 -8.48 -0.50
CA THR A 171 -2.34 -9.48 -0.04
C THR A 171 -2.12 -10.83 -0.71
N ALA A 172 -1.41 -10.88 -1.84
CA ALA A 172 -0.99 -12.11 -2.50
C ALA A 172 0.47 -11.98 -3.00
N ILE A 173 1.25 -13.03 -2.78
CA ILE A 173 2.67 -13.11 -3.19
C ILE A 173 2.81 -14.33 -4.10
N GLN A 174 3.28 -14.12 -5.33
CA GLN A 174 3.62 -15.23 -6.21
C GLN A 174 4.93 -15.87 -5.75
N ILE A 175 4.93 -17.19 -5.62
CA ILE A 175 6.14 -17.98 -5.38
C ILE A 175 6.60 -18.50 -6.75
N PRO A 176 7.74 -18.02 -7.28
CA PRO A 176 8.19 -18.40 -8.60
C PRO A 176 8.53 -19.89 -8.64
N LEU A 177 7.91 -20.63 -9.57
CA LEU A 177 8.15 -22.04 -9.76
C LEU A 177 9.24 -22.25 -10.84
N GLN A 178 10.37 -22.83 -10.45
CA GLN A 178 11.45 -23.20 -11.36
C GLN A 178 11.30 -24.66 -11.78
N GLN A 179 11.30 -24.91 -13.07
CA GLN A 179 11.27 -26.28 -13.58
C GLN A 179 12.63 -26.96 -13.35
N ARG A 180 12.59 -28.17 -12.85
CA ARG A 180 13.75 -29.04 -12.61
C ARG A 180 13.62 -30.33 -13.43
N ALA A 181 14.60 -31.21 -13.32
CA ALA A 181 14.56 -32.52 -13.98
C ALA A 181 13.34 -33.36 -13.51
N TYR A 182 12.91 -34.28 -14.36
CA TYR A 182 11.82 -35.23 -14.10
C TYR A 182 10.45 -34.58 -13.79
N GLY A 183 10.13 -33.46 -14.42
CA GLY A 183 8.82 -32.81 -14.28
C GLY A 183 8.56 -32.18 -12.92
N VAL A 184 9.57 -32.05 -12.06
CA VAL A 184 9.47 -31.38 -10.77
C VAL A 184 9.59 -29.86 -10.96
N ARG A 185 8.70 -29.12 -10.30
CA ARG A 185 8.77 -27.67 -10.18
C ARG A 185 9.09 -27.31 -8.73
N VAL A 186 10.02 -26.40 -8.52
CA VAL A 186 10.46 -25.98 -7.17
C VAL A 186 10.19 -24.50 -6.97
N GLY A 187 9.49 -24.17 -5.88
CA GLY A 187 9.24 -22.81 -5.42
C GLY A 187 9.99 -22.54 -4.12
N PRO A 188 11.03 -21.68 -4.11
CA PRO A 188 11.78 -21.40 -2.90
C PRO A 188 10.95 -20.64 -1.87
N ILE A 189 11.10 -20.97 -0.58
CA ILE A 189 10.50 -20.22 0.53
C ILE A 189 11.57 -19.30 1.11
N VAL A 190 11.52 -18.02 0.74
CA VAL A 190 12.46 -16.99 1.22
C VAL A 190 12.02 -16.50 2.61
N ASP A 191 10.73 -16.26 2.80
CA ASP A 191 10.15 -15.83 4.08
C ASP A 191 9.32 -16.97 4.67
N ARG A 192 9.80 -17.58 5.74
CA ARG A 192 9.07 -18.66 6.45
C ARG A 192 7.82 -18.16 7.20
N GLY A 193 7.71 -16.87 7.46
CA GLY A 193 6.54 -16.26 8.08
C GLY A 193 5.27 -16.47 7.26
N ILE A 194 5.39 -16.49 5.92
CA ILE A 194 4.23 -16.70 5.02
C ILE A 194 3.57 -18.06 5.22
N LEU A 195 4.33 -19.10 5.59
CA LEU A 195 3.76 -20.45 5.83
C LEU A 195 2.76 -20.46 7.01
N ARG A 196 2.89 -19.53 7.95
CA ARG A 196 2.03 -19.42 9.14
C ARG A 196 0.86 -18.48 8.91
N SER A 197 1.08 -17.36 8.20
CA SER A 197 0.13 -16.26 8.06
C SER A 197 -0.67 -16.27 6.77
N SER A 198 -0.38 -17.19 5.81
CA SER A 198 -1.00 -17.16 4.48
C SER A 198 -1.72 -18.46 4.16
N SER A 199 -2.76 -18.38 3.35
CA SER A 199 -3.28 -19.53 2.60
C SER A 199 -2.51 -19.66 1.28
N PHE A 200 -2.47 -20.88 0.72
CA PHE A 200 -1.72 -21.15 -0.51
C PHE A 200 -2.64 -21.67 -1.59
N VAL A 201 -2.52 -21.09 -2.78
CA VAL A 201 -3.40 -21.40 -3.92
C VAL A 201 -2.55 -21.63 -5.16
N LEU A 202 -2.85 -22.71 -5.88
CA LEU A 202 -2.35 -22.95 -7.24
C LEU A 202 -3.35 -22.40 -8.24
N ALA A 203 -2.89 -21.58 -9.18
CA ALA A 203 -3.60 -21.25 -10.39
C ALA A 203 -3.07 -22.16 -11.49
N VAL A 204 -3.95 -22.99 -12.07
CA VAL A 204 -3.59 -24.03 -13.04
C VAL A 204 -4.33 -23.81 -14.34
N GLN A 205 -3.62 -23.72 -15.43
CA GLN A 205 -4.15 -23.66 -16.79
C GLN A 205 -3.61 -24.80 -17.63
N ALA A 206 -4.46 -25.40 -18.44
CA ALA A 206 -4.09 -26.40 -19.43
C ALA A 206 -5.12 -26.41 -20.57
N ASP A 207 -4.74 -26.93 -21.73
CA ASP A 207 -5.65 -27.08 -22.88
C ASP A 207 -6.57 -28.31 -22.72
N VAL A 208 -7.31 -28.33 -21.61
CA VAL A 208 -8.33 -29.33 -21.29
C VAL A 208 -9.55 -28.63 -20.69
N PRO A 209 -10.75 -29.23 -20.82
CA PRO A 209 -11.94 -28.68 -20.16
C PRO A 209 -11.73 -28.46 -18.67
N THR A 210 -12.17 -27.30 -18.16
CA THR A 210 -12.01 -26.91 -16.75
C THR A 210 -12.51 -27.99 -15.76
N GLU A 211 -13.63 -28.64 -16.06
CA GLU A 211 -14.17 -29.71 -15.22
C GLU A 211 -13.27 -30.97 -15.20
N THR A 212 -12.62 -31.27 -16.31
CA THR A 212 -11.62 -32.34 -16.38
C THR A 212 -10.40 -32.00 -15.53
N LEU A 213 -9.90 -30.78 -15.64
CA LEU A 213 -8.78 -30.31 -14.84
C LEU A 213 -9.14 -30.34 -13.33
N ARG A 214 -10.32 -29.85 -12.97
CA ARG A 214 -10.82 -29.83 -11.60
C ARG A 214 -10.88 -31.22 -10.97
N ARG A 215 -11.29 -32.21 -11.75
CA ARG A 215 -11.44 -33.60 -11.29
C ARG A 215 -10.11 -34.36 -11.24
N LEU A 216 -9.26 -34.22 -12.27
CA LEU A 216 -8.07 -35.06 -12.42
C LEU A 216 -6.83 -34.48 -11.73
N PHE A 217 -6.65 -33.17 -11.75
CA PHE A 217 -5.44 -32.53 -11.23
C PHE A 217 -5.14 -32.89 -9.76
N PRO A 218 -6.12 -32.90 -8.82
CA PRO A 218 -5.83 -33.24 -7.41
C PRO A 218 -5.27 -34.64 -7.19
N SER A 219 -5.67 -35.61 -8.04
CA SER A 219 -5.20 -36.99 -7.92
C SER A 219 -3.83 -37.22 -8.55
N GLN A 220 -3.42 -36.35 -9.46
CA GLN A 220 -2.18 -36.48 -10.23
C GLN A 220 -1.04 -35.59 -9.74
N VAL A 221 -1.36 -34.56 -8.92
CA VAL A 221 -0.35 -33.66 -8.37
C VAL A 221 0.19 -34.22 -7.05
N LYS A 222 1.51 -34.13 -6.87
CA LYS A 222 2.22 -34.40 -5.63
C LYS A 222 2.89 -33.11 -5.16
N ILE A 223 2.60 -32.68 -3.94
CA ILE A 223 3.17 -31.45 -3.37
C ILE A 223 3.77 -31.79 -2.02
N GLY A 224 4.96 -31.30 -1.78
CA GLY A 224 5.66 -31.49 -0.51
C GLY A 224 6.93 -30.66 -0.39
N ALA A 225 7.74 -30.98 0.62
CA ALA A 225 9.05 -30.39 0.81
C ALA A 225 10.01 -30.79 -0.33
N VAL A 226 10.86 -29.86 -0.74
CA VAL A 226 11.80 -30.10 -1.86
C VAL A 226 12.73 -31.29 -1.58
N GLU A 227 13.08 -31.52 -0.34
CA GLU A 227 13.96 -32.61 0.11
C GLU A 227 13.28 -33.98 -0.01
N HIS A 228 11.93 -34.04 0.13
CA HIS A 228 11.16 -35.26 0.24
C HIS A 228 10.34 -35.60 -1.01
N ILE A 229 10.30 -34.73 -2.02
CA ILE A 229 9.44 -34.93 -3.19
C ILE A 229 9.71 -36.23 -3.94
N ARG A 230 10.96 -36.66 -4.02
CA ARG A 230 11.34 -37.93 -4.68
C ARG A 230 10.75 -39.16 -3.97
N GLU A 231 10.74 -39.14 -2.65
CA GLU A 231 10.14 -40.19 -1.85
C GLU A 231 8.63 -40.24 -2.05
N LEU A 232 7.95 -39.07 -1.98
CA LEU A 232 6.51 -38.97 -2.25
C LEU A 232 6.12 -39.52 -3.62
N VAL A 233 6.95 -39.30 -4.64
CA VAL A 233 6.69 -39.80 -6.00
C VAL A 233 6.94 -41.31 -6.08
N ASN A 234 8.08 -41.80 -5.58
CA ASN A 234 8.48 -43.21 -5.71
C ASN A 234 7.60 -44.15 -4.92
N VAL A 235 7.11 -43.72 -3.74
CA VAL A 235 6.26 -44.57 -2.86
C VAL A 235 4.77 -44.25 -3.08
N ALA A 236 4.43 -43.43 -4.05
CA ALA A 236 3.08 -42.98 -4.39
C ALA A 236 2.28 -42.39 -3.21
N LEU A 237 2.94 -41.74 -2.25
CA LEU A 237 2.29 -41.03 -1.14
C LEU A 237 1.49 -39.80 -1.64
N PRO A 238 0.40 -39.43 -0.95
CA PRO A 238 -0.49 -38.36 -1.42
C PRO A 238 0.14 -36.96 -1.39
N GLY A 239 1.10 -36.69 -0.50
CA GLY A 239 1.62 -35.35 -0.28
C GLY A 239 0.60 -34.37 0.32
N ILE A 240 0.80 -33.07 0.09
CA ILE A 240 -0.16 -32.03 0.50
C ILE A 240 -1.34 -32.07 -0.47
N ALA A 241 -2.54 -32.29 0.04
CA ALA A 241 -3.76 -32.32 -0.76
C ALA A 241 -4.12 -30.92 -1.28
N VAL A 242 -4.77 -30.90 -2.45
CA VAL A 242 -5.30 -29.67 -3.03
C VAL A 242 -6.82 -29.81 -3.23
N ARG A 243 -7.54 -28.71 -2.99
CA ARG A 243 -9.00 -28.65 -3.13
C ARG A 243 -9.38 -27.63 -4.18
N PRO A 244 -10.22 -27.96 -5.18
CA PRO A 244 -10.64 -26.98 -6.18
C PRO A 244 -11.51 -25.91 -5.53
N LEU A 245 -11.21 -24.65 -5.83
CA LEU A 245 -12.01 -23.51 -5.43
C LEU A 245 -13.12 -23.26 -6.45
N PRO A 246 -14.36 -22.95 -6.02
CA PRO A 246 -15.47 -22.66 -6.93
C PRO A 246 -15.27 -21.35 -7.69
N VAL A 247 -14.59 -20.38 -7.08
CA VAL A 247 -14.32 -19.05 -7.63
C VAL A 247 -12.87 -18.67 -7.36
N ALA A 248 -12.25 -17.92 -8.29
CA ALA A 248 -10.93 -17.37 -8.09
C ALA A 248 -10.89 -16.46 -6.86
N PRO A 249 -9.90 -16.59 -5.96
CA PRO A 249 -9.70 -15.63 -4.87
C PRO A 249 -9.52 -14.21 -5.41
N ARG A 250 -10.15 -13.22 -4.79
CA ARG A 250 -10.11 -11.82 -5.22
C ARG A 250 -8.69 -11.22 -5.28
N GLN A 251 -7.79 -11.77 -4.49
CA GLN A 251 -6.39 -11.34 -4.38
C GLN A 251 -5.53 -11.85 -5.53
N LEU A 252 -6.00 -12.86 -6.27
CA LEU A 252 -5.25 -13.48 -7.37
C LEU A 252 -5.66 -12.92 -8.73
N PRO A 253 -4.75 -12.99 -9.73
CA PRO A 253 -5.10 -12.71 -11.11
C PRO A 253 -6.22 -13.62 -11.59
N PHE A 254 -7.17 -13.05 -12.31
CA PHE A 254 -8.17 -13.85 -13.03
C PHE A 254 -7.60 -14.21 -14.41
N TYR A 255 -7.40 -15.51 -14.62
CA TYR A 255 -7.05 -16.05 -15.93
C TYR A 255 -8.24 -16.80 -16.52
N ALA A 256 -8.63 -16.44 -17.74
CA ALA A 256 -9.67 -17.18 -18.45
C ALA A 256 -9.24 -18.65 -18.65
N GLY A 257 -10.09 -19.58 -18.23
CA GLY A 257 -9.81 -21.02 -18.33
C GLY A 257 -8.93 -21.60 -17.21
N ALA A 258 -8.47 -20.80 -16.25
CA ALA A 258 -7.73 -21.30 -15.10
C ALA A 258 -8.66 -21.94 -14.05
N THR A 259 -8.15 -22.97 -13.41
CA THR A 259 -8.75 -23.57 -12.21
C THR A 259 -7.85 -23.26 -11.01
N TYR A 260 -8.46 -22.86 -9.90
CA TYR A 260 -7.75 -22.52 -8.68
C TYR A 260 -7.90 -23.64 -7.65
N PHE A 261 -6.81 -24.01 -7.00
CA PHE A 261 -6.78 -25.07 -5.99
C PHE A 261 -6.12 -24.56 -4.71
N GLU A 262 -6.79 -24.72 -3.60
CA GLU A 262 -6.24 -24.41 -2.28
C GLU A 262 -5.45 -25.60 -1.73
N LEU A 263 -4.29 -25.34 -1.13
CA LEU A 263 -3.46 -26.33 -0.47
C LEU A 263 -3.96 -26.60 0.95
N ASP A 264 -4.06 -27.89 1.33
CA ASP A 264 -4.46 -28.28 2.68
C ASP A 264 -3.31 -28.11 3.69
N ARG A 265 -3.41 -27.07 4.50
CA ARG A 265 -2.44 -26.73 5.55
C ARG A 265 -2.48 -27.67 6.75
N ASN A 266 -3.52 -28.52 6.88
CA ASN A 266 -3.64 -29.50 7.96
C ASN A 266 -2.95 -30.82 7.64
N SER A 267 -2.41 -30.99 6.45
CA SER A 267 -1.64 -32.17 6.05
C SER A 267 -0.39 -32.37 6.92
N ALA A 268 -0.05 -33.63 7.22
CA ALA A 268 1.21 -33.95 7.91
C ALA A 268 2.43 -33.41 7.16
N HIS A 269 2.41 -33.47 5.83
CA HIS A 269 3.48 -32.95 4.96
C HIS A 269 3.61 -31.43 4.97
N TRP A 270 2.59 -30.69 5.45
CA TRP A 270 2.69 -29.24 5.65
C TRP A 270 3.69 -28.89 6.77
N LYS A 271 3.77 -29.70 7.81
CA LYS A 271 4.72 -29.49 8.90
C LYS A 271 6.16 -29.62 8.44
N GLU A 272 6.43 -30.51 7.49
CA GLU A 272 7.76 -30.69 6.89
C GLU A 272 8.21 -29.45 6.10
N LEU A 273 7.27 -28.76 5.43
CA LEU A 273 7.56 -27.51 4.73
C LEU A 273 8.11 -26.42 5.64
N GLN A 274 7.75 -26.40 6.92
CA GLN A 274 8.21 -25.37 7.87
C GLN A 274 9.73 -25.43 8.09
N SER A 275 10.36 -26.60 7.87
CA SER A 275 11.80 -26.81 7.96
C SER A 275 12.50 -26.91 6.59
N SER A 276 11.71 -26.94 5.49
CA SER A 276 12.20 -27.10 4.13
C SER A 276 12.73 -25.80 3.52
N GLY A 277 13.56 -25.93 2.48
CA GLY A 277 13.99 -24.82 1.62
C GLY A 277 12.96 -24.37 0.61
N GLY A 278 11.86 -25.12 0.39
CA GLY A 278 10.85 -24.75 -0.59
C GLY A 278 9.78 -25.81 -0.85
N PHE A 279 8.79 -25.39 -1.63
CA PHE A 279 7.80 -26.30 -2.22
C PHE A 279 8.41 -27.07 -3.38
N ALA A 280 8.07 -28.34 -3.49
CA ALA A 280 8.22 -29.09 -4.71
C ALA A 280 6.87 -29.61 -5.19
N ILE A 281 6.62 -29.48 -6.48
CA ILE A 281 5.40 -29.91 -7.14
C ILE A 281 5.79 -30.85 -8.27
N HIS A 282 5.27 -32.05 -8.23
CA HIS A 282 5.41 -33.05 -9.29
C HIS A 282 4.04 -33.42 -9.83
N LEU A 283 3.91 -33.56 -11.14
CA LEU A 283 2.69 -34.00 -11.79
C LEU A 283 2.92 -35.31 -12.50
N SER A 284 2.12 -36.32 -12.18
CA SER A 284 2.23 -37.67 -12.75
C SER A 284 1.48 -37.82 -14.09
N GLY A 285 0.58 -36.89 -14.42
CA GLY A 285 -0.19 -36.88 -15.67
C GLY A 285 0.32 -35.84 -16.66
N GLU A 286 -0.07 -36.04 -17.93
CA GLU A 286 0.19 -35.09 -19.00
C GLU A 286 -1.01 -34.18 -19.20
N PHE A 287 -0.79 -32.86 -19.12
CA PHE A 287 -1.77 -31.82 -19.45
C PHE A 287 -1.16 -30.92 -20.52
N PRO A 288 -1.76 -30.88 -21.73
CA PRO A 288 -1.26 -30.03 -22.81
C PRO A 288 -1.18 -28.57 -22.40
N ASN A 289 -0.06 -27.91 -22.70
CA ASN A 289 0.19 -26.49 -22.41
C ASN A 289 0.00 -26.10 -20.94
N LEU A 290 0.39 -27.01 -20.03
CA LEU A 290 0.24 -26.82 -18.59
C LEU A 290 1.06 -25.65 -18.08
N ASN A 291 0.37 -24.67 -17.50
CA ASN A 291 0.93 -23.60 -16.68
C ASN A 291 0.44 -23.72 -15.23
N ILE A 292 1.36 -23.63 -14.27
CA ILE A 292 1.07 -23.67 -12.84
C ILE A 292 1.75 -22.47 -12.17
N GLU A 293 0.97 -21.73 -11.40
CA GLU A 293 1.47 -20.67 -10.55
C GLU A 293 1.10 -20.98 -9.09
N LEU A 294 2.05 -20.74 -8.18
CA LEU A 294 1.83 -20.88 -6.75
C LEU A 294 1.76 -19.49 -6.10
N TRP A 295 0.70 -19.27 -5.34
CA TRP A 295 0.43 -18.00 -4.68
C TRP A 295 0.23 -18.20 -3.18
N ALA A 296 0.84 -17.33 -2.37
CA ALA A 296 0.54 -17.18 -0.95
C ALA A 296 -0.39 -15.97 -0.77
N ILE A 297 -1.55 -16.15 -0.14
CA ILE A 297 -2.54 -15.10 0.14
C ILE A 297 -2.48 -14.82 1.63
N ARG A 298 -2.10 -13.59 2.01
CA ARG A 298 -2.17 -13.13 3.41
C ARG A 298 -3.63 -12.89 3.79
N GLY A 299 -4.00 -13.42 4.96
CA GLY A 299 -5.34 -13.26 5.53
C GLY A 299 -5.49 -11.95 6.29
#